data_d0dd0546e22c8eaf490e554210c39ea3
#
_entry.id   d0dd0546e22c8eaf490e554210c39ea3
#
_cell.length_a   1.000
_cell.length_b   1.000
_cell.length_c   1.000
_cell.angle_alpha   90.00
_cell.angle_beta   90.00
_cell.angle_gamma   90.00
#
_symmetry.space_group_name_H-M   'P 1'
#
loop_
_entity.id
_entity.type
_entity.pdbx_description
1 polymer ?
#
loop_
_entity_poly.entity_id
_entity_poly.type
_entity_poly.pdbx_seq_one_letter_code
_entity_poly.pdbx_strand_id
1 'polypeptide(L)'
;LVEKVNQFIRFNLPRGTFFEGVFALIDFKEDTVYYINCAVPAFFLYNRAYNNIMEIQGEGHVLGFVKDISPYIKVKKVKLNPGDILFACTDGVLDSKSLRGEPFGKDRLQKSIIENTMLPAQNMASTSYNALLEFLSKELDDDVSIFTLKMLRA
;
A
#
# COMPACT_ATOMS: atom_id res chain seq x y z
N LEU A 1 8.69 17.68 -0.72
CA LEU A 1 9.25 16.42 -1.25
C LEU A 1 8.47 15.96 -2.48
N VAL A 2 7.16 15.72 -2.37
CA VAL A 2 6.28 15.18 -3.45
C VAL A 2 6.38 16.00 -4.74
N GLU A 3 6.29 17.34 -4.66
CA GLU A 3 6.45 18.23 -5.81
C GLU A 3 7.81 18.05 -6.50
N LYS A 4 8.89 17.94 -5.72
CA LYS A 4 10.24 17.71 -6.28
C LYS A 4 10.34 16.37 -6.99
N VAL A 5 9.72 15.32 -6.44
CA VAL A 5 9.70 14.00 -7.08
C VAL A 5 8.88 14.06 -8.39
N ASN A 6 7.72 14.71 -8.37
CA ASN A 6 6.93 14.92 -9.58
C ASN A 6 7.71 15.65 -10.68
N GLN A 7 8.40 16.74 -10.32
CA GLN A 7 9.24 17.50 -11.25
C GLN A 7 10.40 16.66 -11.78
N PHE A 8 11.09 15.92 -10.90
CA PHE A 8 12.19 15.04 -11.30
C PHE A 8 11.76 14.02 -12.35
N ILE A 9 10.63 13.33 -12.12
CA ILE A 9 10.09 12.34 -13.06
C ILE A 9 9.79 13.01 -14.41
N ARG A 10 9.11 14.15 -14.41
CA ARG A 10 8.72 14.86 -15.64
C ARG A 10 9.90 15.36 -16.46
N PHE A 11 10.98 15.78 -15.81
CA PHE A 11 12.10 16.41 -16.52
C PHE A 11 13.23 15.45 -16.85
N ASN A 12 13.37 14.36 -16.09
CA ASN A 12 14.53 13.46 -16.21
C ASN A 12 14.18 12.07 -16.73
N LEU A 13 12.92 11.69 -16.76
CA LEU A 13 12.49 10.38 -17.27
C LEU A 13 11.78 10.51 -18.61
N PRO A 14 11.69 9.44 -19.41
CA PRO A 14 10.97 9.45 -20.68
C PRO A 14 9.52 9.95 -20.53
N ARG A 15 9.00 10.60 -21.56
CA ARG A 15 7.62 11.06 -21.56
C ARG A 15 6.66 9.88 -21.37
N GLY A 16 5.68 10.05 -20.48
CA GLY A 16 4.73 9.00 -20.15
C GLY A 16 5.17 8.12 -18.98
N THR A 17 6.38 8.33 -18.43
CA THR A 17 6.76 7.70 -17.16
C THR A 17 5.99 8.35 -16.02
N PHE A 18 5.41 7.52 -15.16
CA PHE A 18 4.73 7.96 -13.94
C PHE A 18 5.15 7.06 -12.76
N PHE A 19 4.87 7.54 -11.57
CA PHE A 19 5.19 6.84 -10.32
C PHE A 19 3.99 6.87 -9.39
N GLU A 20 3.68 5.73 -8.84
CA GLU A 20 2.73 5.54 -7.74
C GLU A 20 3.48 5.28 -6.45
N GLY A 21 3.02 5.86 -5.36
CA GLY A 21 3.72 5.69 -4.09
C GLY A 21 3.00 6.32 -2.91
N VAL A 22 3.38 5.88 -1.71
CA VAL A 22 2.94 6.49 -0.46
C VAL A 22 4.15 7.18 0.18
N PHE A 23 4.00 8.46 0.47
CA PHE A 23 4.94 9.19 1.31
C PHE A 23 4.38 9.24 2.73
N ALA A 24 5.12 8.70 3.68
CA ALA A 24 4.68 8.63 5.06
C ALA A 24 5.73 9.16 6.04
N LEU A 25 5.27 9.86 7.06
CA LEU A 25 6.03 10.25 8.24
C LEU A 25 5.41 9.61 9.46
N ILE A 26 6.20 8.84 10.21
CA ILE A 26 5.76 8.18 11.43
C ILE A 26 6.21 9.01 12.63
N ASP A 27 5.26 9.54 13.38
CA ASP A 27 5.50 10.20 14.65
C ASP A 27 5.31 9.19 15.80
N PHE A 28 6.43 8.71 16.34
CA PHE A 28 6.44 7.73 17.43
C PHE A 28 6.04 8.32 18.79
N LYS A 29 5.98 9.64 18.94
CA LYS A 29 5.52 10.27 20.19
C LYS A 29 4.01 10.33 20.25
N GLU A 30 3.40 10.58 19.11
CA GLU A 30 1.95 10.71 18.98
C GLU A 30 1.28 9.44 18.44
N ASP A 31 2.07 8.38 18.16
CA ASP A 31 1.60 7.14 17.51
C ASP A 31 0.79 7.41 16.24
N THR A 32 1.24 8.40 15.46
CA THR A 32 0.50 8.91 14.31
C THR A 32 1.32 8.78 13.04
N VAL A 33 0.70 8.29 11.99
CA VAL A 33 1.25 8.28 10.64
C VAL A 33 0.60 9.38 9.82
N TYR A 34 1.40 10.33 9.35
CA TYR A 34 1.00 11.32 8.35
C TYR A 34 1.37 10.78 6.98
N TYR A 35 0.46 10.80 6.02
CA TYR A 35 0.73 10.23 4.71
C TYR A 35 0.10 11.03 3.56
N ILE A 36 0.71 10.86 2.38
CA ILE A 36 0.19 11.27 1.09
C ILE A 36 0.20 10.02 0.23
N ASN A 37 -0.97 9.54 -0.19
CA ASN A 37 -1.07 8.43 -1.12
C ASN A 37 -1.15 9.00 -2.54
N CYS A 38 -0.15 8.70 -3.36
CA CYS A 38 -0.07 9.07 -4.76
C CYS A 38 -0.46 7.87 -5.63
N ALA A 39 -1.77 7.55 -5.63
CA ALA A 39 -2.42 6.54 -6.45
C ALA A 39 -2.10 5.06 -6.15
N VAL A 40 -1.45 4.74 -5.04
CA VAL A 40 -1.31 3.32 -4.63
C VAL A 40 -2.68 2.72 -4.37
N PRO A 41 -3.06 1.62 -5.07
CA PRO A 41 -4.44 1.14 -5.10
C PRO A 41 -4.88 0.39 -3.85
N ALA A 42 -3.93 -0.16 -3.10
CA ALA A 42 -4.19 -0.90 -1.88
C ALA A 42 -3.38 -0.33 -0.71
N PHE A 43 -4.06 0.42 0.13
CA PHE A 43 -3.53 0.90 1.40
C PHE A 43 -4.58 0.68 2.47
N PHE A 44 -4.30 -0.20 3.42
CA PHE A 44 -5.24 -0.68 4.42
C PHE A 44 -4.76 -0.41 5.83
N LEU A 45 -5.71 -0.13 6.73
CA LEU A 45 -5.53 -0.16 8.17
C LEU A 45 -6.35 -1.33 8.74
N TYR A 46 -5.67 -2.33 9.30
CA TYR A 46 -6.32 -3.27 10.20
C TYR A 46 -6.38 -2.65 11.59
N ASN A 47 -7.59 -2.48 12.11
CA ASN A 47 -7.82 -2.03 13.47
C ASN A 47 -8.05 -3.22 14.39
N ARG A 48 -7.15 -3.41 15.35
CA ARG A 48 -7.20 -4.53 16.28
C ARG A 48 -8.42 -4.50 17.20
N ALA A 49 -8.82 -3.33 17.68
CA ALA A 49 -9.91 -3.20 18.64
C ALA A 49 -11.26 -3.64 18.06
N TYR A 50 -11.46 -3.38 16.77
CA TYR A 50 -12.69 -3.73 16.06
C TYR A 50 -12.56 -4.99 15.19
N ASN A 51 -11.35 -5.56 15.12
CA ASN A 51 -11.03 -6.70 14.25
C ASN A 51 -11.52 -6.51 12.80
N ASN A 52 -11.29 -5.33 12.25
CA ASN A 52 -11.72 -4.99 10.90
C ASN A 52 -10.60 -4.34 10.09
N ILE A 53 -10.74 -4.38 8.77
CA ILE A 53 -9.88 -3.66 7.83
C ILE A 53 -10.65 -2.48 7.26
N MET A 54 -9.98 -1.33 7.25
CA MET A 54 -10.45 -0.12 6.57
C MET A 54 -9.49 0.19 5.42
N GLU A 55 -10.03 0.50 4.25
CA GLU A 55 -9.25 1.05 3.16
C GLU A 55 -8.92 2.51 3.46
N ILE A 56 -7.63 2.82 3.51
CA ILE A 56 -7.15 4.19 3.70
C ILE A 56 -6.99 4.80 2.31
N GLN A 57 -8.05 5.44 1.82
CA GLN A 57 -8.01 6.07 0.52
C GLN A 57 -7.14 7.33 0.53
N GLY A 58 -6.31 7.47 -0.48
CA GLY A 58 -5.64 8.72 -0.81
C GLY A 58 -6.41 9.43 -1.93
N GLU A 59 -6.44 10.75 -1.87
CA GLU A 59 -6.93 11.57 -2.98
C GLU A 59 -5.77 12.06 -3.86
N GLY A 60 -4.59 11.43 -3.71
CA GLY A 60 -3.39 11.78 -4.42
C GLY A 60 -3.43 11.33 -5.88
N HIS A 61 -2.65 12.03 -6.69
CA HIS A 61 -2.51 11.77 -8.11
C HIS A 61 -1.18 11.08 -8.39
N VAL A 62 -1.11 10.28 -9.44
CA VAL A 62 0.17 9.71 -9.91
C VAL A 62 1.17 10.83 -10.17
N LEU A 63 2.44 10.61 -9.81
CA LEU A 63 3.50 11.57 -10.03
C LEU A 63 4.09 11.42 -11.44
N GLY A 64 4.52 12.54 -12.00
CA GLY A 64 5.05 12.61 -13.37
C GLY A 64 4.00 12.94 -14.43
N PHE A 65 2.72 12.84 -14.12
CA PHE A 65 1.63 13.06 -15.10
C PHE A 65 1.29 14.55 -15.25
N VAL A 66 1.04 15.27 -14.16
CA VAL A 66 0.66 16.68 -14.19
C VAL A 66 1.84 17.61 -13.96
N LYS A 67 1.81 18.82 -14.55
CA LYS A 67 2.87 19.82 -14.37
C LYS A 67 2.90 20.34 -12.94
N ASP A 68 1.76 20.69 -12.40
CA ASP A 68 1.59 21.13 -11.02
C ASP A 68 0.79 20.09 -10.25
N ILE A 69 1.46 19.44 -9.31
CA ILE A 69 0.87 18.41 -8.44
C ILE A 69 0.29 19.00 -7.15
N SER A 70 0.60 20.28 -6.83
CA SER A 70 0.25 20.91 -5.55
C SER A 70 -1.23 20.80 -5.19
N PRO A 71 -2.20 20.96 -6.13
CA PRO A 71 -3.63 20.84 -5.80
C PRO A 71 -4.04 19.44 -5.34
N TYR A 72 -3.25 18.43 -5.68
CA TYR A 72 -3.50 17.02 -5.38
C TYR A 72 -2.74 16.51 -4.15
N ILE A 73 -1.89 17.36 -3.54
CA ILE A 73 -1.15 17.01 -2.33
C ILE A 73 -2.06 17.22 -1.12
N LYS A 74 -2.60 16.13 -0.61
CA LYS A 74 -3.43 16.15 0.60
C LYS A 74 -2.79 15.26 1.67
N VAL A 75 -2.26 15.88 2.71
CA VAL A 75 -1.74 15.16 3.86
C VAL A 75 -2.92 14.64 4.68
N LYS A 76 -2.97 13.33 4.85
CA LYS A 76 -3.89 12.64 5.75
C LYS A 76 -3.13 12.12 6.97
N LYS A 77 -3.84 11.79 8.02
CA LYS A 77 -3.25 11.20 9.22
C LYS A 77 -4.11 10.07 9.74
N VAL A 78 -3.44 9.07 10.31
CA VAL A 78 -4.07 7.96 11.02
C VAL A 78 -3.32 7.72 12.32
N LYS A 79 -4.06 7.57 13.41
CA LYS A 79 -3.50 7.17 14.70
C LYS A 79 -3.46 5.65 14.76
N LEU A 80 -2.32 5.10 15.20
CA LEU A 80 -2.14 3.67 15.38
C LEU A 80 -2.18 3.31 16.86
N ASN A 81 -2.99 2.33 17.21
CA ASN A 81 -3.00 1.75 18.53
C ASN A 81 -2.17 0.45 18.55
N PRO A 82 -1.73 -0.03 19.72
CA PRO A 82 -1.01 -1.28 19.82
C PRO A 82 -1.75 -2.46 19.17
N GLY A 83 -1.10 -3.07 18.19
CA GLY A 83 -1.64 -4.18 17.41
C GLY A 83 -2.33 -3.77 16.11
N ASP A 84 -2.50 -2.47 15.84
CA ASP A 84 -2.95 -2.00 14.53
C ASP A 84 -1.87 -2.25 13.47
N ILE A 85 -2.29 -2.46 12.23
CA ILE A 85 -1.41 -2.81 11.13
C ILE A 85 -1.74 -1.94 9.92
N LEU A 86 -0.71 -1.25 9.40
CA LEU A 86 -0.77 -0.64 8.07
C LEU A 86 -0.23 -1.63 7.04
N PHE A 87 -0.94 -1.79 5.96
CA PHE A 87 -0.59 -2.67 4.86
C PHE A 87 -0.76 -1.94 3.53
N ALA A 88 0.25 -2.00 2.68
CA ALA A 88 0.20 -1.43 1.34
C ALA A 88 0.76 -2.42 0.33
N CYS A 89 0.22 -2.42 -0.88
CA CYS A 89 0.79 -3.17 -1.98
C CYS A 89 0.56 -2.47 -3.33
N THR A 90 1.37 -2.85 -4.31
CA THR A 90 1.21 -2.44 -5.70
C THR A 90 0.02 -3.17 -6.35
N ASP A 91 -0.44 -2.66 -7.49
CA ASP A 91 -1.48 -3.25 -8.32
C ASP A 91 -1.14 -4.66 -8.80
N GLY A 92 0.15 -4.94 -9.01
CA GLY A 92 0.63 -6.29 -9.33
C GLY A 92 0.16 -7.38 -8.36
N VAL A 93 -0.15 -7.05 -7.09
CA VAL A 93 -0.79 -7.99 -6.17
C VAL A 93 -2.26 -8.20 -6.50
N LEU A 94 -3.00 -7.11 -6.73
CA LEU A 94 -4.45 -7.13 -6.89
C LEU A 94 -4.88 -7.67 -8.26
N ASP A 95 -4.17 -7.24 -9.30
CA ASP A 95 -4.54 -7.47 -10.70
C ASP A 95 -3.96 -8.76 -11.28
N SER A 96 -3.01 -9.38 -10.57
CA SER A 96 -2.47 -10.69 -10.94
C SER A 96 -3.57 -11.74 -11.07
N LYS A 97 -3.59 -12.46 -12.21
CA LYS A 97 -4.68 -13.37 -12.55
C LYS A 97 -4.25 -14.83 -12.46
N SER A 98 -5.12 -15.65 -11.91
CA SER A 98 -4.99 -17.11 -11.92
C SER A 98 -5.00 -17.67 -13.37
N LEU A 99 -4.71 -18.96 -13.51
CA LEU A 99 -4.85 -19.68 -14.80
C LEU A 99 -6.27 -19.61 -15.38
N ARG A 100 -7.28 -19.34 -14.55
CA ARG A 100 -8.67 -19.16 -14.96
C ARG A 100 -9.04 -17.71 -15.33
N GLY A 101 -8.07 -16.79 -15.23
CA GLY A 101 -8.27 -15.36 -15.52
C GLY A 101 -8.91 -14.58 -14.38
N GLU A 102 -9.11 -15.17 -13.20
CA GLU A 102 -9.63 -14.46 -12.02
C GLU A 102 -8.54 -13.63 -11.37
N PRO A 103 -8.77 -12.35 -11.03
CA PRO A 103 -7.81 -11.53 -10.29
C PRO A 103 -7.70 -12.00 -8.84
N PHE A 104 -6.54 -11.81 -8.21
CA PHE A 104 -6.36 -12.06 -6.78
C PHE A 104 -7.33 -11.21 -5.96
N GLY A 105 -7.32 -9.92 -6.19
CA GLY A 105 -8.29 -8.96 -5.69
C GLY A 105 -8.14 -8.60 -4.22
N LYS A 106 -8.87 -7.55 -3.81
CA LYS A 106 -8.81 -7.01 -2.44
C LYS A 106 -9.33 -7.98 -1.39
N ASP A 107 -10.36 -8.75 -1.70
CA ASP A 107 -11.01 -9.65 -0.72
C ASP A 107 -10.05 -10.75 -0.24
N ARG A 108 -9.31 -11.38 -1.16
CA ARG A 108 -8.31 -12.40 -0.82
C ARG A 108 -7.16 -11.80 -0.03
N LEU A 109 -6.73 -10.59 -0.41
CA LEU A 109 -5.68 -9.89 0.31
C LEU A 109 -6.10 -9.54 1.73
N GLN A 110 -7.29 -8.96 1.91
CA GLN A 110 -7.82 -8.61 3.23
C GLN A 110 -8.01 -9.85 4.11
N LYS A 111 -8.49 -10.95 3.54
CA LYS A 111 -8.59 -12.23 4.24
C LYS A 111 -7.21 -12.70 4.71
N SER A 112 -6.20 -12.67 3.85
CA SER A 112 -4.82 -13.03 4.21
C SER A 112 -4.29 -12.16 5.35
N ILE A 113 -4.57 -10.85 5.34
CA ILE A 113 -4.15 -9.93 6.42
C ILE A 113 -4.81 -10.34 7.75
N ILE A 114 -6.15 -10.52 7.76
CA ILE A 114 -6.91 -10.84 8.97
C ILE A 114 -6.45 -12.17 9.60
N GLU A 115 -6.27 -13.19 8.78
CA GLU A 115 -5.86 -14.52 9.25
C GLU A 115 -4.45 -14.55 9.83
N ASN A 116 -3.61 -13.56 9.49
CA ASN A 116 -2.20 -13.53 9.87
C ASN A 116 -1.82 -12.39 10.82
N THR A 117 -2.81 -11.72 11.44
CA THR A 117 -2.58 -10.57 12.34
C THR A 117 -1.70 -10.87 13.55
N MET A 118 -1.56 -12.12 13.96
CA MET A 118 -0.69 -12.53 15.08
C MET A 118 0.78 -12.66 14.68
N LEU A 119 1.08 -12.73 13.39
CA LEU A 119 2.46 -12.86 12.89
C LEU A 119 3.23 -11.53 13.03
N PRO A 120 4.57 -11.59 13.07
CA PRO A 120 5.42 -10.42 12.85
C PRO A 120 5.15 -9.79 11.47
N ALA A 121 5.38 -8.48 11.33
CA ALA A 121 5.11 -7.74 10.11
C ALA A 121 5.75 -8.35 8.85
N GLN A 122 7.03 -8.76 8.96
CA GLN A 122 7.74 -9.41 7.86
C GLN A 122 7.07 -10.72 7.43
N ASN A 123 6.64 -11.53 8.40
CA ASN A 123 5.98 -12.81 8.11
C ASN A 123 4.60 -12.59 7.48
N MET A 124 3.88 -11.55 7.87
CA MET A 124 2.60 -11.18 7.23
C MET A 124 2.80 -10.84 5.75
N ALA A 125 3.82 -10.03 5.43
CA ALA A 125 4.13 -9.71 4.02
C ALA A 125 4.48 -10.97 3.22
N SER A 126 5.34 -11.83 3.78
CA SER A 126 5.73 -13.09 3.13
C SER A 126 4.55 -14.06 2.96
N THR A 127 3.67 -14.16 3.96
CA THR A 127 2.48 -15.03 3.88
C THR A 127 1.50 -14.52 2.82
N SER A 128 1.29 -13.21 2.74
CA SER A 128 0.44 -12.61 1.70
C SER A 128 1.01 -12.83 0.30
N TYR A 129 2.33 -12.74 0.14
CA TYR A 129 3.01 -13.05 -1.11
C TYR A 129 2.87 -14.53 -1.50
N ASN A 130 3.06 -15.45 -0.55
CA ASN A 130 2.88 -16.87 -0.80
C ASN A 130 1.44 -17.21 -1.18
N ALA A 131 0.45 -16.61 -0.52
CA ALA A 131 -0.96 -16.77 -0.86
C ALA A 131 -1.26 -16.31 -2.29
N LEU A 132 -0.62 -15.22 -2.75
CA LEU A 132 -0.70 -14.78 -4.14
C LEU A 132 -0.11 -15.83 -5.08
N LEU A 133 1.11 -16.32 -4.83
CA LEU A 133 1.77 -17.31 -5.68
C LEU A 133 0.97 -18.62 -5.79
N GLU A 134 0.44 -19.11 -4.68
CA GLU A 134 -0.42 -20.31 -4.64
C GLU A 134 -1.69 -20.10 -5.47
N PHE A 135 -2.31 -18.93 -5.36
CA PHE A 135 -3.50 -18.60 -6.15
C PHE A 135 -3.22 -18.52 -7.64
N LEU A 136 -2.09 -17.92 -8.04
CA LEU A 136 -1.74 -17.76 -9.45
C LEU A 136 -1.47 -19.08 -10.14
N SER A 137 -0.74 -20.01 -9.47
CA SER A 137 -0.25 -21.27 -10.04
C SER A 137 0.56 -21.09 -11.33
N LYS A 138 1.16 -19.93 -11.53
CA LYS A 138 2.00 -19.52 -12.65
C LYS A 138 2.99 -18.43 -12.19
N GLU A 139 3.89 -18.02 -13.08
CA GLU A 139 4.78 -16.87 -12.82
C GLU A 139 4.00 -15.56 -12.72
N LEU A 140 4.58 -14.59 -12.01
CA LEU A 140 4.03 -13.24 -11.90
C LEU A 140 4.03 -12.55 -13.26
N ASP A 141 2.96 -11.84 -13.56
CA ASP A 141 2.83 -11.06 -14.79
C ASP A 141 3.40 -9.63 -14.62
N ASP A 142 3.60 -9.17 -13.38
CA ASP A 142 4.02 -7.80 -13.04
C ASP A 142 4.82 -7.77 -11.74
N ASP A 143 5.46 -6.63 -11.47
CA ASP A 143 6.23 -6.40 -10.25
C ASP A 143 5.31 -6.32 -9.03
N VAL A 144 5.69 -7.03 -7.98
CA VAL A 144 4.95 -7.10 -6.73
C VAL A 144 5.75 -6.47 -5.59
N SER A 145 5.16 -5.48 -4.94
CA SER A 145 5.68 -4.92 -3.70
C SER A 145 4.62 -4.99 -2.61
N ILE A 146 5.03 -5.48 -1.44
CA ILE A 146 4.17 -5.57 -0.25
C ILE A 146 4.88 -4.90 0.92
N PHE A 147 4.20 -4.01 1.59
CA PHE A 147 4.67 -3.32 2.78
C PHE A 147 3.73 -3.58 3.96
N THR A 148 4.30 -3.89 5.12
CA THR A 148 3.54 -4.09 6.35
C THR A 148 4.23 -3.38 7.51
N LEU A 149 3.48 -2.54 8.23
CA LEU A 149 3.90 -1.90 9.46
C LEU A 149 2.92 -2.30 10.57
N LYS A 150 3.43 -2.92 11.62
CA LYS A 150 2.66 -3.34 12.79
C LYS A 150 3.05 -2.52 14.00
N MET A 151 2.08 -1.86 14.65
CA MET A 151 2.30 -1.16 15.90
C MET A 151 2.46 -2.19 17.02
N LEU A 152 3.65 -2.23 17.59
CA LEU A 152 3.94 -3.08 18.76
C LEU A 152 3.61 -2.33 20.04
N ARG A 153 3.35 -3.05 21.11
CA ARG A 153 3.26 -2.43 22.44
C ARG A 153 4.65 -1.95 22.86
N ALA A 154 4.67 -0.77 23.47
CA ALA A 154 5.80 -0.31 24.25
C ALA A 154 5.97 -1.18 25.48
#